data_a99d2eac41f2147c4867d22f85afdd0d
#
_entry.id   a99d2eac41f2147c4867d22f85afdd0d
#
_cell.length_a   1.000
_cell.length_b   1.000
_cell.length_c   1.000
_cell.angle_alpha   90.00
_cell.angle_beta   90.00
_cell.angle_gamma   90.00
#
_symmetry.space_group_name_H-M   'P 1'
#
loop_
_entity.id
_entity.type
_entity.pdbx_description
1 polymer ?
#
loop_
_entity_poly.entity_id
_entity_poly.type
_entity_poly.pdbx_seq_one_letter_code
_entity_poly.pdbx_strand_id
1 'polypeptide(L)'
;MAPTLSLEPAGRSCWDEPLSIAVRGLAPEQPVTLRAALRDEKGVLFRAHARYRADAHGELDLARAPALGGSFTGLEPMGLLWAMEPERPFQRLVKRDVQTPFVVELEVLDGHEPYGGQRLAHAVHERHFMAPGVRRVPVREGRVRATLFLPPGKGQFPGIIDLYGSVGGLCEYRASLLAGHGFAVLALAYFRFEDLPEYLSDICLEYFEEALAFMLHHPQVKGPNIGLLGISKGGDLCLSMASFLKDNITATVLINSCVANTLVPLSYKDLCVPSLGCDATKYKVNELGLLDLKDMFNNPLEEPNRQSLIPLEKAQGPFLFIVGMDDHNWKSDVYAHIACEHLQAHGKDRPQIIYYPQTGHCIDPPYFPPPIAFVHAVVGEVIFYGGEPRAHSRAQLDAWQRIQTFFRKYLNGEHPARHSKM
;
A
#
# COMPACT_ATOMS: atom_id res chain seq x y z
N MET A 1 9.40 21.45 -36.95
CA MET A 1 9.13 19.99 -36.72
C MET A 1 7.91 19.90 -35.87
N ALA A 2 7.11 18.86 -36.04
CA ALA A 2 5.95 18.66 -35.16
C ALA A 2 6.44 18.33 -33.73
N PRO A 3 5.77 18.81 -32.67
CA PRO A 3 6.12 18.47 -31.30
C PRO A 3 6.08 16.96 -31.06
N THR A 4 7.02 16.47 -30.26
CA THR A 4 7.15 15.04 -29.89
C THR A 4 7.11 14.89 -28.38
N LEU A 5 6.37 13.89 -27.92
CA LEU A 5 6.32 13.47 -26.51
C LEU A 5 7.13 12.19 -26.36
N SER A 6 8.19 12.25 -25.54
CA SER A 6 9.05 11.10 -25.25
C SER A 6 8.87 10.64 -23.80
N LEU A 7 8.84 9.33 -23.64
CA LEU A 7 8.70 8.64 -22.36
C LEU A 7 9.89 7.71 -22.16
N GLU A 8 10.50 7.74 -20.97
CA GLU A 8 11.60 6.86 -20.62
C GLU A 8 11.37 6.20 -19.27
N PRO A 9 11.32 4.86 -19.19
CA PRO A 9 11.48 3.92 -20.30
C PRO A 9 10.32 3.98 -21.31
N ALA A 10 10.63 3.68 -22.57
CA ALA A 10 9.66 3.75 -23.65
C ALA A 10 8.64 2.59 -23.59
N GLY A 11 7.39 2.89 -23.88
CA GLY A 11 6.32 1.93 -24.08
C GLY A 11 5.79 1.25 -22.82
N ARG A 12 6.64 0.78 -21.92
CA ARG A 12 6.21 0.07 -20.71
C ARG A 12 7.22 0.11 -19.56
N SER A 13 6.71 0.08 -18.33
CA SER A 13 7.49 -0.11 -17.10
C SER A 13 6.61 -0.69 -15.99
N CYS A 14 7.19 -1.04 -14.85
CA CYS A 14 6.38 -1.39 -13.68
C CYS A 14 5.71 -0.14 -13.10
N TRP A 15 4.60 -0.36 -12.39
CA TRP A 15 3.82 0.74 -11.81
C TRP A 15 4.63 1.56 -10.81
N ASP A 16 5.46 0.92 -10.01
CA ASP A 16 6.27 1.54 -8.96
C ASP A 16 7.63 2.11 -9.47
N GLU A 17 7.88 2.03 -10.78
CA GLU A 17 9.05 2.66 -11.41
C GLU A 17 8.76 4.11 -11.82
N PRO A 18 9.74 5.01 -11.72
CA PRO A 18 9.59 6.36 -12.23
C PRO A 18 9.46 6.37 -13.76
N LEU A 19 8.78 7.39 -14.28
CA LEU A 19 8.63 7.64 -15.71
C LEU A 19 9.13 9.06 -16.01
N SER A 20 10.16 9.18 -16.83
CA SER A 20 10.61 10.48 -17.35
C SER A 20 9.72 10.89 -18.53
N ILE A 21 9.21 12.12 -18.48
CA ILE A 21 8.31 12.68 -19.49
C ILE A 21 8.96 13.95 -20.03
N ALA A 22 9.18 14.01 -21.35
CA ALA A 22 9.74 15.18 -22.00
C ALA A 22 9.03 15.49 -23.32
N VAL A 23 8.91 16.77 -23.65
CA VAL A 23 8.33 17.26 -24.90
C VAL A 23 9.40 18.10 -25.63
N ARG A 24 9.52 17.89 -26.94
CA ARG A 24 10.46 18.62 -27.80
C ARG A 24 9.77 19.18 -29.04
N GLY A 25 10.32 20.20 -29.61
CA GLY A 25 9.82 20.80 -30.84
C GLY A 25 8.66 21.77 -30.63
N LEU A 26 8.48 22.25 -29.41
CA LEU A 26 7.58 23.36 -29.10
C LEU A 26 8.19 24.69 -29.56
N ALA A 27 7.40 25.75 -29.64
CA ALA A 27 7.93 27.10 -29.76
C ALA A 27 8.61 27.52 -28.44
N PRO A 28 9.62 28.39 -28.49
CA PRO A 28 10.19 28.97 -27.27
C PRO A 28 9.12 29.60 -26.41
N GLU A 29 9.16 29.32 -25.10
CA GLU A 29 8.19 29.82 -24.09
C GLU A 29 6.74 29.45 -24.36
N GLN A 30 6.46 28.45 -25.21
CA GLN A 30 5.09 28.05 -25.55
C GLN A 30 4.33 27.54 -24.31
N PRO A 31 3.15 28.10 -24.02
CA PRO A 31 2.28 27.54 -22.98
C PRO A 31 1.66 26.22 -23.47
N VAL A 32 1.73 25.18 -22.66
CA VAL A 32 1.14 23.88 -22.96
C VAL A 32 0.46 23.28 -21.72
N THR A 33 -0.49 22.39 -21.96
CA THR A 33 -1.08 21.54 -20.93
C THR A 33 -0.73 20.08 -21.22
N LEU A 34 -0.17 19.40 -20.26
CA LEU A 34 -0.06 17.95 -20.30
C LEU A 34 -1.22 17.32 -19.57
N ARG A 35 -1.80 16.29 -20.18
CA ARG A 35 -2.90 15.51 -19.64
C ARG A 35 -2.55 14.04 -19.65
N ALA A 36 -2.84 13.36 -18.54
CA ALA A 36 -2.77 11.91 -18.44
C ALA A 36 -4.12 11.33 -18.08
N ALA A 37 -4.45 10.18 -18.63
CA ALA A 37 -5.69 9.46 -18.38
C ALA A 37 -5.47 7.96 -18.42
N LEU A 38 -6.20 7.24 -17.56
CA LEU A 38 -6.33 5.77 -17.63
C LEU A 38 -7.75 5.35 -17.25
N ARG A 39 -8.15 4.17 -17.69
CA ARG A 39 -9.37 3.52 -17.20
C ARG A 39 -9.01 2.35 -16.31
N ASP A 40 -9.70 2.26 -15.17
CA ASP A 40 -9.59 1.08 -14.33
C ASP A 40 -10.34 -0.11 -14.94
N GLU A 41 -10.24 -1.27 -14.30
CA GLU A 41 -10.87 -2.50 -14.77
C GLU A 41 -12.42 -2.50 -14.68
N LYS A 42 -12.99 -1.50 -14.01
CA LYS A 42 -14.44 -1.23 -13.98
C LYS A 42 -14.88 -0.20 -15.02
N GLY A 43 -13.93 0.30 -15.83
CA GLY A 43 -14.17 1.32 -16.85
C GLY A 43 -14.24 2.76 -16.30
N VAL A 44 -13.94 2.98 -15.03
CA VAL A 44 -13.89 4.32 -14.44
C VAL A 44 -12.67 5.06 -14.98
N LEU A 45 -12.88 6.24 -15.53
CA LEU A 45 -11.81 7.10 -16.01
C LEU A 45 -11.17 7.85 -14.85
N PHE A 46 -9.84 7.75 -14.77
CA PHE A 46 -8.98 8.56 -13.89
C PHE A 46 -8.14 9.48 -14.77
N ARG A 47 -8.03 10.75 -14.40
CA ARG A 47 -7.29 11.74 -15.19
C ARG A 47 -6.65 12.80 -14.32
N ALA A 48 -5.52 13.31 -14.81
CA ALA A 48 -4.83 14.48 -14.27
C ALA A 48 -4.38 15.38 -15.41
N HIS A 49 -4.19 16.66 -15.12
CA HIS A 49 -3.58 17.60 -16.05
C HIS A 49 -2.70 18.59 -15.30
N ALA A 50 -1.72 19.15 -16.00
CA ALA A 50 -0.91 20.22 -15.46
C ALA A 50 -0.45 21.17 -16.56
N ARG A 51 -0.38 22.45 -16.22
CA ARG A 51 0.03 23.54 -17.13
C ARG A 51 1.53 23.76 -17.00
N TYR A 52 2.18 23.91 -18.13
CA TYR A 52 3.61 24.15 -18.23
C TYR A 52 3.91 25.25 -19.23
N ARG A 53 5.17 25.66 -19.24
CA ARG A 53 5.75 26.52 -20.27
C ARG A 53 7.03 25.85 -20.74
N ALA A 54 7.19 25.76 -22.07
CA ALA A 54 8.44 25.32 -22.68
C ALA A 54 9.57 26.28 -22.30
N ASP A 55 10.79 25.79 -22.36
CA ASP A 55 11.98 26.63 -22.19
C ASP A 55 12.29 27.49 -23.43
N ALA A 56 13.37 28.26 -23.39
CA ALA A 56 13.81 29.12 -24.48
C ALA A 56 14.21 28.33 -25.76
N HIS A 57 14.38 27.02 -25.66
CA HIS A 57 14.70 26.12 -26.78
C HIS A 57 13.50 25.34 -27.31
N GLY A 58 12.31 25.54 -26.72
CA GLY A 58 11.09 24.79 -27.05
C GLY A 58 11.10 23.37 -26.52
N GLU A 59 11.80 23.15 -25.41
CA GLU A 59 11.85 21.88 -24.72
C GLU A 59 11.10 21.97 -23.38
N LEU A 60 10.53 20.85 -22.93
CA LEU A 60 9.88 20.68 -21.64
C LEU A 60 10.30 19.34 -21.07
N ASP A 61 10.98 19.34 -19.93
CA ASP A 61 11.38 18.15 -19.17
C ASP A 61 10.74 18.23 -17.78
N LEU A 62 9.80 17.31 -17.48
CA LEU A 62 9.06 17.32 -16.21
C LEU A 62 9.94 17.04 -14.99
N ALA A 63 11.14 16.51 -15.18
CA ALA A 63 12.10 16.35 -14.09
C ALA A 63 12.70 17.70 -13.61
N ARG A 64 12.59 18.74 -14.42
CA ARG A 64 13.16 20.07 -14.16
C ARG A 64 12.15 21.21 -14.23
N ALA A 65 11.06 21.03 -14.96
CA ALA A 65 10.06 22.05 -15.17
C ALA A 65 8.95 21.97 -14.11
N PRO A 66 8.72 23.02 -13.31
CA PRO A 66 7.60 23.02 -12.37
C PRO A 66 6.27 23.20 -13.09
N ALA A 67 5.25 22.48 -12.65
CA ALA A 67 3.88 22.71 -13.06
C ALA A 67 3.37 24.06 -12.55
N LEU A 68 2.74 24.83 -13.43
CA LEU A 68 2.18 26.16 -13.13
C LEU A 68 0.78 26.10 -12.50
N GLY A 69 0.14 24.92 -12.54
CA GLY A 69 -1.20 24.67 -12.03
C GLY A 69 -1.88 23.53 -12.73
N GLY A 70 -3.09 23.21 -12.33
CA GLY A 70 -3.86 22.08 -12.78
C GLY A 70 -4.16 21.16 -11.60
N SER A 71 -4.04 19.83 -11.78
CA SER A 71 -4.21 18.85 -10.71
C SER A 71 -3.14 18.96 -9.61
N PHE A 72 -2.01 19.60 -9.90
CA PHE A 72 -0.92 19.86 -8.95
C PHE A 72 -0.09 21.08 -9.41
N THR A 73 0.83 21.53 -8.54
CA THR A 73 1.76 22.64 -8.81
C THR A 73 3.18 22.27 -8.39
N GLY A 74 4.18 23.01 -8.92
CA GLY A 74 5.57 22.85 -8.54
C GLY A 74 6.27 21.69 -9.23
N LEU A 75 7.44 21.31 -8.74
CA LEU A 75 8.27 20.26 -9.34
C LEU A 75 7.79 18.88 -8.87
N GLU A 76 6.97 18.25 -9.69
CA GLU A 76 6.37 16.93 -9.43
C GLU A 76 6.42 16.07 -10.71
N PRO A 77 7.57 15.41 -11.00
CA PRO A 77 7.75 14.65 -12.24
C PRO A 77 6.71 13.56 -12.47
N MET A 78 6.21 12.95 -11.38
CA MET A 78 5.19 11.89 -11.44
C MET A 78 3.78 12.40 -11.11
N GLY A 79 3.58 13.70 -11.03
CA GLY A 79 2.31 14.33 -10.67
C GLY A 79 1.15 13.93 -11.56
N LEU A 80 1.39 13.69 -12.83
CA LEU A 80 0.37 13.23 -13.78
C LEU A 80 -0.17 11.82 -13.47
N LEU A 81 0.50 11.04 -12.61
CA LEU A 81 -0.01 9.75 -12.12
C LEU A 81 -0.65 9.88 -10.75
N TRP A 82 0.10 10.35 -9.75
CA TRP A 82 -0.42 10.39 -8.38
C TRP A 82 -1.52 11.43 -8.16
N ALA A 83 -1.64 12.45 -9.01
CA ALA A 83 -2.70 13.46 -8.91
C ALA A 83 -3.94 13.13 -9.78
N MET A 84 -4.07 11.91 -10.29
CA MET A 84 -5.28 11.51 -11.02
C MET A 84 -6.49 11.50 -10.12
N GLU A 85 -7.58 12.02 -10.62
CA GLU A 85 -8.89 11.99 -9.98
C GLU A 85 -9.87 11.16 -10.80
N PRO A 86 -10.76 10.40 -10.16
CA PRO A 86 -11.80 9.66 -10.86
C PRO A 86 -12.88 10.59 -11.41
N GLU A 87 -13.44 10.26 -12.56
CA GLU A 87 -14.60 10.98 -13.11
C GLU A 87 -15.87 10.85 -12.25
N ARG A 88 -15.95 9.76 -11.48
CA ARG A 88 -16.98 9.53 -10.48
C ARG A 88 -16.40 9.74 -9.10
N PRO A 89 -16.98 10.58 -8.25
CA PRO A 89 -16.43 10.85 -6.93
C PRO A 89 -16.35 9.57 -6.08
N PHE A 90 -15.42 9.57 -5.13
CA PHE A 90 -15.27 8.50 -4.14
C PHE A 90 -14.93 7.12 -4.71
N GLN A 91 -14.30 7.07 -5.86
CA GLN A 91 -13.72 5.84 -6.43
C GLN A 91 -12.22 5.78 -6.13
N ARG A 92 -11.77 4.61 -5.71
CA ARG A 92 -10.35 4.33 -5.50
C ARG A 92 -9.77 3.60 -6.70
N LEU A 93 -8.61 4.02 -7.17
CA LEU A 93 -7.85 3.26 -8.16
C LEU A 93 -7.24 2.02 -7.49
N VAL A 94 -7.65 0.85 -7.93
CA VAL A 94 -7.14 -0.44 -7.44
C VAL A 94 -6.84 -1.33 -8.64
N LYS A 95 -5.69 -2.00 -8.63
CA LYS A 95 -5.35 -3.03 -9.60
C LYS A 95 -5.86 -4.39 -9.14
N ARG A 96 -6.79 -4.98 -9.88
CA ARG A 96 -7.37 -6.29 -9.56
C ARG A 96 -6.68 -7.42 -10.31
N ASP A 97 -6.52 -7.27 -11.62
CA ASP A 97 -5.79 -8.23 -12.45
C ASP A 97 -4.38 -7.74 -12.71
N VAL A 98 -3.41 -8.26 -11.96
CA VAL A 98 -1.99 -7.89 -12.08
C VAL A 98 -1.32 -8.43 -13.36
N GLN A 99 -1.98 -9.31 -14.09
CA GLN A 99 -1.44 -9.87 -15.34
C GLN A 99 -1.64 -8.93 -16.53
N THR A 100 -2.53 -7.95 -16.42
CA THR A 100 -2.75 -6.91 -17.42
C THR A 100 -2.24 -5.56 -16.91
N PRO A 101 -1.70 -4.68 -17.77
CA PRO A 101 -1.26 -3.36 -17.37
C PRO A 101 -2.43 -2.38 -17.19
N PHE A 102 -2.18 -1.27 -16.49
CA PHE A 102 -2.91 -0.04 -16.76
C PHE A 102 -2.30 0.62 -18.00
N VAL A 103 -3.17 1.06 -18.90
CA VAL A 103 -2.77 1.81 -20.10
C VAL A 103 -2.96 3.28 -19.82
N VAL A 104 -1.85 4.02 -19.74
CA VAL A 104 -1.86 5.47 -19.52
C VAL A 104 -1.72 6.19 -20.84
N GLU A 105 -2.72 7.00 -21.19
CA GLU A 105 -2.68 7.90 -22.33
C GLU A 105 -2.18 9.26 -21.88
N LEU A 106 -1.15 9.77 -22.57
CA LEU A 106 -0.57 11.10 -22.32
C LEU A 106 -0.74 11.97 -23.56
N GLU A 107 -1.16 13.20 -23.35
CA GLU A 107 -1.36 14.19 -24.40
C GLU A 107 -0.70 15.51 -24.05
N VAL A 108 -0.19 16.19 -25.07
CA VAL A 108 0.28 17.57 -25.00
C VAL A 108 -0.71 18.42 -25.78
N LEU A 109 -1.32 19.39 -25.11
CA LEU A 109 -2.29 20.33 -25.68
C LEU A 109 -1.68 21.72 -25.77
N ASP A 110 -2.00 22.44 -26.84
CA ASP A 110 -1.60 23.83 -26.98
C ASP A 110 -2.36 24.74 -26.01
N GLY A 111 -1.64 25.67 -25.38
CA GLY A 111 -2.20 26.58 -24.39
C GLY A 111 -2.45 25.97 -23.02
N HIS A 112 -3.12 26.74 -22.17
CA HIS A 112 -3.40 26.38 -20.78
C HIS A 112 -4.84 25.91 -20.52
N GLU A 113 -5.63 25.72 -21.58
CA GLU A 113 -7.01 25.21 -21.49
C GLU A 113 -7.01 23.70 -21.50
N PRO A 114 -7.44 23.02 -20.39
CA PRO A 114 -7.30 21.57 -20.27
C PRO A 114 -8.22 20.75 -21.18
N TYR A 115 -9.22 21.40 -21.78
CA TYR A 115 -10.24 20.71 -22.59
C TYR A 115 -10.48 21.32 -23.97
N GLY A 116 -9.78 22.40 -24.34
CA GLY A 116 -10.04 23.16 -25.57
C GLY A 116 -8.84 23.33 -26.50
N GLY A 117 -7.64 22.95 -26.07
CA GLY A 117 -6.42 23.13 -26.86
C GLY A 117 -6.27 22.10 -27.98
N GLN A 118 -5.61 22.49 -29.08
CA GLN A 118 -5.20 21.55 -30.12
C GLN A 118 -4.21 20.54 -29.58
N ARG A 119 -4.42 19.24 -29.84
CA ARG A 119 -3.46 18.21 -29.48
C ARG A 119 -2.20 18.31 -30.35
N LEU A 120 -1.07 18.58 -29.70
CA LEU A 120 0.24 18.72 -30.34
C LEU A 120 1.01 17.39 -30.40
N ALA A 121 0.90 16.56 -29.37
CA ALA A 121 1.53 15.26 -29.30
C ALA A 121 0.70 14.28 -28.44
N HIS A 122 0.94 13.00 -28.62
CA HIS A 122 0.28 11.92 -27.87
C HIS A 122 1.23 10.74 -27.71
N ALA A 123 1.17 10.08 -26.56
CA ALA A 123 1.88 8.84 -26.30
C ALA A 123 1.03 7.93 -25.42
N VAL A 124 1.28 6.63 -25.51
CA VAL A 124 0.66 5.59 -24.65
C VAL A 124 1.76 4.87 -23.92
N HIS A 125 1.55 4.61 -22.64
CA HIS A 125 2.50 3.89 -21.79
C HIS A 125 1.79 2.82 -20.96
N GLU A 126 2.27 1.59 -21.01
CA GLU A 126 1.75 0.49 -20.22
C GLU A 126 2.45 0.42 -18.85
N ARG A 127 1.65 0.45 -17.79
CA ARG A 127 2.12 0.34 -16.39
C ARG A 127 1.80 -1.04 -15.87
N HIS A 128 2.80 -1.92 -15.84
CA HIS A 128 2.69 -3.31 -15.45
C HIS A 128 2.84 -3.51 -13.94
N PHE A 129 2.25 -4.58 -13.41
CA PHE A 129 2.33 -4.97 -12.00
C PHE A 129 3.23 -6.17 -11.75
N MET A 130 3.64 -6.84 -12.80
CA MET A 130 4.61 -7.93 -12.76
C MET A 130 5.84 -7.56 -13.59
N ALA A 131 6.99 -7.46 -12.95
CA ALA A 131 8.25 -7.26 -13.64
C ALA A 131 8.56 -8.46 -14.57
N PRO A 132 9.35 -8.26 -15.64
CA PRO A 132 9.71 -9.35 -16.55
C PRO A 132 10.25 -10.56 -15.80
N GLY A 133 9.69 -11.74 -16.06
CA GLY A 133 10.09 -13.01 -15.44
C GLY A 133 9.50 -13.30 -14.05
N VAL A 134 8.79 -12.38 -13.44
CA VAL A 134 8.00 -12.65 -12.23
C VAL A 134 6.92 -13.68 -12.55
N ARG A 135 6.78 -14.68 -11.71
CA ARG A 135 5.80 -15.75 -11.87
C ARG A 135 4.67 -15.62 -10.85
N ARG A 136 3.45 -15.76 -11.34
CA ARG A 136 2.23 -15.78 -10.53
C ARG A 136 1.76 -17.23 -10.38
N VAL A 137 1.72 -17.73 -9.16
CA VAL A 137 1.36 -19.13 -8.83
C VAL A 137 0.15 -19.12 -7.91
N PRO A 138 -1.06 -19.46 -8.40
CA PRO A 138 -2.22 -19.63 -7.54
C PRO A 138 -1.98 -20.74 -6.51
N VAL A 139 -2.37 -20.51 -5.25
CA VAL A 139 -2.19 -21.44 -4.13
C VAL A 139 -3.56 -21.87 -3.61
N ARG A 140 -3.83 -23.17 -3.71
CA ARG A 140 -5.08 -23.82 -3.26
C ARG A 140 -4.72 -25.10 -2.48
N GLU A 141 -3.78 -24.96 -1.54
CA GLU A 141 -3.31 -26.06 -0.70
C GLU A 141 -4.04 -26.04 0.64
N GLY A 142 -4.67 -27.15 1.01
CA GLY A 142 -5.52 -27.20 2.19
C GLY A 142 -6.60 -26.13 2.16
N ARG A 143 -6.71 -25.37 3.23
CA ARG A 143 -7.65 -24.23 3.32
C ARG A 143 -7.09 -22.95 2.70
N VAL A 144 -5.80 -22.87 2.39
CA VAL A 144 -5.13 -21.65 1.92
C VAL A 144 -5.66 -21.21 0.57
N ARG A 145 -6.08 -19.96 0.49
CA ARG A 145 -6.51 -19.28 -0.74
C ARG A 145 -5.65 -18.05 -0.94
N ALA A 146 -4.69 -18.17 -1.87
CA ALA A 146 -3.64 -17.19 -2.04
C ALA A 146 -3.08 -17.19 -3.46
N THR A 147 -2.18 -16.27 -3.72
CA THR A 147 -1.27 -16.29 -4.87
C THR A 147 0.16 -16.08 -4.36
N LEU A 148 1.07 -16.96 -4.77
CA LEU A 148 2.51 -16.79 -4.56
C LEU A 148 3.13 -16.11 -5.78
N PHE A 149 3.77 -14.97 -5.56
CA PHE A 149 4.57 -14.29 -6.57
C PHE A 149 6.05 -14.61 -6.32
N LEU A 150 6.72 -15.10 -7.35
CA LEU A 150 8.12 -15.48 -7.30
C LEU A 150 8.95 -14.58 -8.21
N PRO A 151 10.10 -14.08 -7.75
CA PRO A 151 11.06 -13.38 -8.59
C PRO A 151 11.53 -14.19 -9.79
N PRO A 152 12.08 -13.57 -10.82
CA PRO A 152 12.69 -14.29 -11.93
C PRO A 152 13.91 -15.09 -11.45
N GLY A 153 14.17 -16.22 -12.10
CA GLY A 153 15.32 -17.07 -11.83
C GLY A 153 15.01 -18.34 -11.03
N LYS A 154 16.07 -19.09 -10.80
CA LYS A 154 16.04 -20.35 -10.04
C LYS A 154 16.79 -20.12 -8.74
N GLY A 155 16.16 -20.29 -7.62
CA GLY A 155 16.79 -20.10 -6.31
C GLY A 155 15.76 -19.92 -5.23
N GLN A 156 16.25 -19.59 -4.04
CA GLN A 156 15.42 -19.27 -2.89
C GLN A 156 15.41 -17.75 -2.68
N PHE A 157 14.24 -17.22 -2.43
CA PHE A 157 14.01 -15.79 -2.22
C PHE A 157 13.46 -15.54 -0.83
N PRO A 158 13.79 -14.41 -0.19
CA PRO A 158 13.19 -14.01 1.08
C PRO A 158 11.67 -14.03 0.98
N GLY A 159 11.00 -14.73 1.90
CA GLY A 159 9.55 -14.91 1.87
C GLY A 159 8.80 -13.87 2.70
N ILE A 160 7.70 -13.35 2.16
CA ILE A 160 6.79 -12.42 2.82
C ILE A 160 5.36 -12.91 2.65
N ILE A 161 4.56 -12.85 3.72
CA ILE A 161 3.11 -12.99 3.66
C ILE A 161 2.50 -11.58 3.69
N ASP A 162 1.70 -11.26 2.70
CA ASP A 162 1.07 -9.95 2.50
C ASP A 162 -0.41 -9.99 2.82
N LEU A 163 -0.88 -9.20 3.79
CA LEU A 163 -2.25 -9.12 4.27
C LEU A 163 -2.83 -7.73 4.06
N TYR A 164 -3.95 -7.68 3.34
CA TYR A 164 -4.76 -6.47 3.26
C TYR A 164 -5.76 -6.38 4.41
N GLY A 165 -6.42 -5.21 4.52
CA GLY A 165 -7.39 -4.93 5.55
C GLY A 165 -8.78 -5.48 5.27
N SER A 166 -9.80 -4.77 5.74
CA SER A 166 -11.21 -5.16 5.67
C SER A 166 -11.86 -5.04 4.28
N VAL A 167 -11.08 -4.84 3.23
CA VAL A 167 -11.58 -4.80 1.85
C VAL A 167 -12.06 -6.17 1.35
N GLY A 168 -11.46 -7.24 1.86
CA GLY A 168 -11.74 -8.61 1.44
C GLY A 168 -11.24 -8.95 0.03
N GLY A 169 -11.41 -10.19 -0.36
CA GLY A 169 -10.93 -10.70 -1.64
C GLY A 169 -9.43 -10.94 -1.67
N LEU A 170 -8.92 -11.21 -2.85
CA LEU A 170 -7.50 -11.41 -3.08
C LEU A 170 -6.88 -10.15 -3.69
N CYS A 171 -6.07 -9.44 -2.90
CA CYS A 171 -5.35 -8.25 -3.33
C CYS A 171 -3.91 -8.61 -3.70
N GLU A 172 -3.56 -8.51 -4.96
CA GLU A 172 -2.29 -9.02 -5.49
C GLU A 172 -1.27 -7.93 -5.86
N TYR A 173 -1.69 -6.66 -6.03
CA TYR A 173 -0.85 -5.66 -6.67
C TYR A 173 0.40 -5.27 -5.88
N ARG A 174 0.35 -5.25 -4.54
CA ARG A 174 1.52 -4.98 -3.70
C ARG A 174 2.49 -6.16 -3.71
N ALA A 175 1.99 -7.37 -3.59
CA ALA A 175 2.77 -8.60 -3.63
C ALA A 175 3.48 -8.80 -4.97
N SER A 176 2.78 -8.57 -6.08
CA SER A 176 3.35 -8.71 -7.43
C SER A 176 4.49 -7.73 -7.69
N LEU A 177 4.35 -6.48 -7.23
CA LEU A 177 5.41 -5.46 -7.34
C LEU A 177 6.63 -5.82 -6.46
N LEU A 178 6.41 -6.28 -5.22
CA LEU A 178 7.51 -6.71 -4.34
C LEU A 178 8.29 -7.90 -4.91
N ALA A 179 7.63 -8.79 -5.64
CA ALA A 179 8.33 -9.89 -6.31
C ALA A 179 9.31 -9.38 -7.37
N GLY A 180 9.00 -8.27 -8.04
CA GLY A 180 9.94 -7.58 -8.93
C GLY A 180 11.18 -7.04 -8.22
N HIS A 181 11.14 -6.87 -6.91
CA HIS A 181 12.24 -6.42 -6.06
C HIS A 181 12.98 -7.56 -5.35
N GLY A 182 12.72 -8.82 -5.73
CA GLY A 182 13.48 -9.99 -5.26
C GLY A 182 12.89 -10.73 -4.08
N PHE A 183 11.63 -10.51 -3.73
CA PHE A 183 10.94 -11.22 -2.65
C PHE A 183 9.96 -12.27 -3.19
N ALA A 184 9.88 -13.43 -2.53
CA ALA A 184 8.79 -14.37 -2.72
C ALA A 184 7.61 -13.94 -1.84
N VAL A 185 6.52 -13.50 -2.44
CA VAL A 185 5.42 -12.87 -1.70
C VAL A 185 4.12 -13.62 -1.87
N LEU A 186 3.53 -14.06 -0.75
CA LEU A 186 2.22 -14.69 -0.70
C LEU A 186 1.15 -13.62 -0.45
N ALA A 187 0.37 -13.28 -1.47
CA ALA A 187 -0.85 -12.52 -1.31
C ALA A 187 -1.94 -13.43 -0.76
N LEU A 188 -2.32 -13.24 0.50
CA LEU A 188 -3.23 -14.15 1.23
C LEU A 188 -4.61 -13.54 1.37
N ALA A 189 -5.63 -14.21 0.80
CA ALA A 189 -7.03 -13.90 1.08
C ALA A 189 -7.48 -14.59 2.37
N TYR A 190 -8.41 -13.99 3.11
CA TYR A 190 -8.97 -14.60 4.32
C TYR A 190 -10.49 -14.43 4.45
N PHE A 191 -11.12 -13.68 3.56
CA PHE A 191 -12.57 -13.63 3.38
C PHE A 191 -12.92 -13.03 1.99
N ARG A 192 -14.17 -13.21 1.56
CA ARG A 192 -14.71 -12.72 0.27
C ARG A 192 -13.88 -13.17 -0.93
N PHE A 193 -13.41 -14.39 -0.91
CA PHE A 193 -12.67 -14.97 -2.03
C PHE A 193 -12.94 -16.47 -2.12
N GLU A 194 -13.41 -16.94 -3.28
CA GLU A 194 -13.76 -18.35 -3.55
C GLU A 194 -14.62 -18.96 -2.47
N ASP A 195 -14.17 -20.05 -1.83
CA ASP A 195 -14.88 -20.80 -0.76
C ASP A 195 -14.58 -20.26 0.65
N LEU A 196 -13.86 -19.15 0.78
CA LEU A 196 -13.69 -18.45 2.06
C LEU A 196 -15.01 -17.75 2.47
N PRO A 197 -15.19 -17.41 3.75
CA PRO A 197 -16.38 -16.68 4.22
C PRO A 197 -16.63 -15.40 3.40
N GLU A 198 -17.89 -15.16 3.05
CA GLU A 198 -18.26 -13.97 2.28
C GLU A 198 -18.08 -12.67 3.08
N TYR A 199 -18.29 -12.74 4.38
CA TYR A 199 -18.13 -11.61 5.30
C TYR A 199 -16.99 -11.88 6.26
N LEU A 200 -16.39 -10.80 6.76
CA LEU A 200 -15.43 -10.88 7.85
C LEU A 200 -16.16 -11.43 9.09
N SER A 201 -15.81 -12.62 9.49
CA SER A 201 -16.35 -13.34 10.63
C SER A 201 -15.25 -13.69 11.62
N ASP A 202 -15.51 -14.57 12.58
CA ASP A 202 -14.51 -15.03 13.52
C ASP A 202 -13.23 -15.49 12.79
N ILE A 203 -12.10 -14.94 13.20
CA ILE A 203 -10.79 -15.27 12.61
C ILE A 203 -10.21 -16.47 13.34
N CYS A 204 -9.90 -17.52 12.58
CA CYS A 204 -9.18 -18.69 13.07
C CYS A 204 -7.70 -18.57 12.68
N LEU A 205 -6.81 -18.39 13.65
CA LEU A 205 -5.38 -18.14 13.37
C LEU A 205 -4.68 -19.37 12.78
N GLU A 206 -5.23 -20.57 12.96
CA GLU A 206 -4.74 -21.80 12.31
C GLU A 206 -4.77 -21.71 10.78
N TYR A 207 -5.67 -20.93 10.19
CA TYR A 207 -5.65 -20.65 8.76
C TYR A 207 -4.34 -19.95 8.33
N PHE A 208 -3.92 -18.97 9.11
CA PHE A 208 -2.67 -18.25 8.86
C PHE A 208 -1.43 -19.09 9.20
N GLU A 209 -1.54 -19.99 10.16
CA GLU A 209 -0.50 -20.99 10.45
C GLU A 209 -0.28 -21.94 9.26
N GLU A 210 -1.36 -22.38 8.58
CA GLU A 210 -1.25 -23.15 7.33
C GLU A 210 -0.55 -22.37 6.22
N ALA A 211 -0.86 -21.07 6.07
CA ALA A 211 -0.20 -20.21 5.10
C ALA A 211 1.31 -20.04 5.40
N LEU A 212 1.65 -19.88 6.68
CA LEU A 212 3.05 -19.84 7.13
C LEU A 212 3.76 -21.17 6.83
N ALA A 213 3.12 -22.31 7.13
CA ALA A 213 3.68 -23.63 6.83
C ALA A 213 3.90 -23.83 5.34
N PHE A 214 2.95 -23.40 4.49
CA PHE A 214 3.11 -23.41 3.04
C PHE A 214 4.38 -22.67 2.60
N MET A 215 4.59 -21.46 3.10
CA MET A 215 5.77 -20.65 2.77
C MET A 215 7.07 -21.33 3.22
N LEU A 216 7.11 -21.90 4.42
CA LEU A 216 8.28 -22.58 4.97
C LEU A 216 8.67 -23.85 4.20
N HIS A 217 7.71 -24.55 3.62
CA HIS A 217 7.96 -25.78 2.85
C HIS A 217 8.15 -25.53 1.35
N HIS A 218 7.90 -24.31 0.87
CA HIS A 218 8.04 -24.02 -0.56
C HIS A 218 9.51 -23.98 -0.98
N PRO A 219 9.93 -24.74 -2.03
CA PRO A 219 11.34 -24.90 -2.38
C PRO A 219 12.05 -23.61 -2.82
N GLN A 220 11.30 -22.60 -3.28
CA GLN A 220 11.84 -21.32 -3.71
C GLN A 220 11.71 -20.20 -2.67
N VAL A 221 11.23 -20.52 -1.47
CA VAL A 221 11.21 -19.58 -0.34
C VAL A 221 12.39 -19.88 0.57
N LYS A 222 13.16 -18.84 0.89
CA LYS A 222 14.32 -18.94 1.76
C LYS A 222 13.85 -19.04 3.22
N GLY A 223 13.83 -20.25 3.74
CA GLY A 223 13.59 -20.48 5.17
C GLY A 223 14.83 -20.30 6.03
N PRO A 224 14.67 -20.35 7.37
CA PRO A 224 13.40 -20.48 8.10
C PRO A 224 12.70 -19.15 8.41
N ASN A 225 13.16 -18.04 7.85
CA ASN A 225 12.76 -16.68 8.22
C ASN A 225 11.69 -16.14 7.26
N ILE A 226 10.50 -15.86 7.76
CA ILE A 226 9.39 -15.29 7.00
C ILE A 226 9.06 -13.88 7.50
N GLY A 227 8.84 -12.95 6.59
CA GLY A 227 8.35 -11.61 6.86
C GLY A 227 6.84 -11.51 6.78
N LEU A 228 6.26 -10.58 7.52
CA LEU A 228 4.84 -10.24 7.44
C LEU A 228 4.69 -8.78 7.04
N LEU A 229 3.76 -8.51 6.14
CA LEU A 229 3.37 -7.16 5.72
C LEU A 229 1.87 -7.02 5.82
N GLY A 230 1.38 -6.08 6.61
CA GLY A 230 -0.05 -5.88 6.81
C GLY A 230 -0.44 -4.41 6.84
N ILE A 231 -1.63 -4.12 6.34
CA ILE A 231 -2.25 -2.79 6.41
C ILE A 231 -3.60 -2.89 7.11
N SER A 232 -3.90 -1.92 7.98
CA SER A 232 -5.22 -1.83 8.64
C SER A 232 -5.54 -3.10 9.41
N LYS A 233 -6.69 -3.76 9.21
CA LYS A 233 -7.02 -5.08 9.79
C LYS A 233 -5.94 -6.13 9.48
N GLY A 234 -5.34 -6.11 8.30
CA GLY A 234 -4.21 -6.98 7.97
C GLY A 234 -2.99 -6.75 8.85
N GLY A 235 -2.82 -5.54 9.37
CA GLY A 235 -1.76 -5.21 10.33
C GLY A 235 -1.97 -5.87 11.69
N ASP A 236 -3.15 -5.79 12.28
CA ASP A 236 -3.41 -6.45 13.57
C ASP A 236 -3.38 -7.99 13.44
N LEU A 237 -3.72 -8.53 12.27
CA LEU A 237 -3.53 -9.95 11.97
C LEU A 237 -2.04 -10.32 11.89
N CYS A 238 -1.21 -9.50 11.26
CA CYS A 238 0.25 -9.69 11.27
C CYS A 238 0.83 -9.63 12.69
N LEU A 239 0.35 -8.72 13.53
CA LEU A 239 0.74 -8.68 14.94
C LEU A 239 0.33 -9.95 15.68
N SER A 240 -0.88 -10.45 15.45
CA SER A 240 -1.36 -11.70 16.04
C SER A 240 -0.52 -12.90 15.57
N MET A 241 -0.21 -12.97 14.28
CA MET A 241 0.69 -14.01 13.76
C MET A 241 2.07 -13.93 14.41
N ALA A 242 2.68 -12.75 14.46
CA ALA A 242 4.00 -12.55 15.07
C ALA A 242 4.03 -12.91 16.56
N SER A 243 2.92 -12.72 17.27
CA SER A 243 2.82 -12.95 18.71
C SER A 243 2.49 -14.40 19.07
N PHE A 244 1.58 -15.04 18.32
CA PHE A 244 1.08 -16.39 18.63
C PHE A 244 1.77 -17.50 17.82
N LEU A 245 2.12 -17.23 16.54
CA LEU A 245 2.84 -18.17 15.67
C LEU A 245 4.36 -17.97 15.70
N LYS A 246 4.86 -17.11 16.47
CA LYS A 246 6.19 -16.49 16.66
C LYS A 246 7.40 -17.21 16.02
N ASP A 247 7.38 -18.53 15.96
CA ASP A 247 8.47 -19.31 15.39
C ASP A 247 8.52 -19.06 13.86
N ASN A 248 9.73 -18.77 13.35
CA ASN A 248 10.00 -18.46 11.95
C ASN A 248 9.45 -17.11 11.42
N ILE A 249 8.81 -16.29 12.23
CA ILE A 249 8.44 -14.92 11.87
C ILE A 249 9.51 -13.97 12.41
N THR A 250 10.28 -13.36 11.51
CA THR A 250 11.49 -12.62 11.86
C THR A 250 11.48 -11.15 11.50
N ALA A 251 10.48 -10.69 10.79
CA ALA A 251 10.32 -9.28 10.44
C ALA A 251 8.84 -8.97 10.17
N THR A 252 8.31 -7.93 10.80
CA THR A 252 6.91 -7.56 10.62
C THR A 252 6.78 -6.07 10.32
N VAL A 253 6.18 -5.75 9.18
CA VAL A 253 5.88 -4.39 8.74
C VAL A 253 4.40 -4.13 8.83
N LEU A 254 4.02 -3.04 9.46
CA LEU A 254 2.66 -2.67 9.80
C LEU A 254 2.35 -1.28 9.27
N ILE A 255 1.38 -1.18 8.38
CA ILE A 255 0.92 0.08 7.81
C ILE A 255 -0.41 0.43 8.47
N ASN A 256 -0.42 1.53 9.22
CA ASN A 256 -1.64 2.02 9.89
C ASN A 256 -2.40 0.90 10.62
N SER A 257 -1.70 0.19 11.48
CA SER A 257 -2.21 -0.97 12.22
C SER A 257 -2.74 -0.58 13.60
N CYS A 258 -3.70 -1.36 14.11
CA CYS A 258 -4.07 -1.34 15.51
C CYS A 258 -3.14 -2.26 16.33
N VAL A 259 -3.03 -1.99 17.63
CA VAL A 259 -2.27 -2.79 18.60
C VAL A 259 -3.16 -3.84 19.28
N ALA A 260 -4.45 -3.80 19.02
CA ALA A 260 -5.45 -4.73 19.52
C ALA A 260 -6.12 -5.48 18.37
N ASN A 261 -6.71 -6.63 18.66
CA ASN A 261 -7.55 -7.34 17.70
C ASN A 261 -8.82 -6.52 17.42
N THR A 262 -9.13 -6.23 16.16
CA THR A 262 -10.25 -5.37 15.77
C THR A 262 -11.34 -6.13 15.02
N LEU A 263 -12.52 -5.54 14.96
CA LEU A 263 -13.68 -5.89 14.13
C LEU A 263 -14.37 -7.19 14.53
N VAL A 264 -13.66 -8.30 14.65
CA VAL A 264 -14.21 -9.64 14.93
C VAL A 264 -13.32 -10.40 15.90
N PRO A 265 -13.85 -11.38 16.66
CA PRO A 265 -13.03 -12.22 17.53
C PRO A 265 -11.97 -13.01 16.76
N LEU A 266 -10.87 -13.31 17.42
CA LEU A 266 -9.79 -14.14 16.91
C LEU A 266 -9.60 -15.35 17.82
N SER A 267 -9.57 -16.54 17.25
CA SER A 267 -9.29 -17.79 17.96
C SER A 267 -7.97 -18.42 17.53
N TYR A 268 -7.29 -19.05 18.47
CA TYR A 268 -6.14 -19.90 18.21
C TYR A 268 -6.04 -20.97 19.29
N LYS A 269 -6.22 -22.23 18.90
CA LYS A 269 -6.34 -23.37 19.85
C LYS A 269 -7.43 -23.10 20.89
N ASP A 270 -7.10 -23.13 22.16
CA ASP A 270 -8.02 -22.85 23.27
C ASP A 270 -8.13 -21.35 23.61
N LEU A 271 -7.41 -20.50 22.91
CA LEU A 271 -7.39 -19.05 23.14
C LEU A 271 -8.47 -18.37 22.27
N CYS A 272 -9.21 -17.44 22.88
CA CYS A 272 -10.07 -16.50 22.17
C CYS A 272 -9.69 -15.07 22.58
N VAL A 273 -9.37 -14.24 21.59
CA VAL A 273 -9.09 -12.81 21.78
C VAL A 273 -10.30 -12.04 21.29
N PRO A 274 -11.04 -11.34 22.18
CA PRO A 274 -12.17 -10.54 21.75
C PRO A 274 -11.73 -9.39 20.84
N SER A 275 -12.68 -8.86 20.07
CA SER A 275 -12.42 -7.64 19.31
C SER A 275 -12.44 -6.42 20.21
N LEU A 276 -11.60 -5.44 19.89
CA LEU A 276 -11.64 -4.12 20.50
C LEU A 276 -13.02 -3.50 20.33
N GLY A 277 -13.60 -3.07 21.43
CA GLY A 277 -14.93 -2.44 21.43
C GLY A 277 -14.95 -1.18 20.57
N CYS A 278 -16.08 -0.95 19.92
CA CYS A 278 -16.33 0.28 19.18
C CYS A 278 -17.66 0.90 19.60
N ASP A 279 -17.74 2.21 19.43
CA ASP A 279 -18.93 3.02 19.74
C ASP A 279 -19.32 3.79 18.49
N ALA A 280 -20.36 3.30 17.82
CA ALA A 280 -20.86 3.91 16.58
C ALA A 280 -21.39 5.33 16.77
N THR A 281 -21.63 5.80 18.01
CA THR A 281 -22.02 7.18 18.27
C THR A 281 -20.87 8.18 18.22
N LYS A 282 -19.63 7.69 18.19
CA LYS A 282 -18.40 8.52 18.17
C LYS A 282 -17.91 8.86 16.77
N TYR A 283 -18.56 8.36 15.71
CA TYR A 283 -18.23 8.85 14.38
C TYR A 283 -18.55 10.35 14.25
N LYS A 284 -17.78 11.02 13.45
CA LYS A 284 -18.00 12.42 13.13
C LYS A 284 -18.35 12.57 11.66
N VAL A 285 -19.05 13.63 11.33
CA VAL A 285 -19.25 14.06 9.95
C VAL A 285 -18.39 15.30 9.77
N ASN A 286 -17.44 15.25 8.82
CA ASN A 286 -16.57 16.38 8.55
C ASN A 286 -17.30 17.50 7.77
N GLU A 287 -16.62 18.61 7.50
CA GLU A 287 -17.18 19.74 6.75
C GLU A 287 -17.61 19.38 5.32
N LEU A 288 -17.10 18.30 4.76
CA LEU A 288 -17.46 17.78 3.43
C LEU A 288 -18.65 16.80 3.49
N GLY A 289 -19.23 16.57 4.66
CA GLY A 289 -20.33 15.61 4.82
C GLY A 289 -19.89 14.14 4.83
N LEU A 290 -18.59 13.86 5.00
CA LEU A 290 -18.03 12.51 5.00
C LEU A 290 -17.88 11.96 6.42
N LEU A 291 -18.06 10.65 6.58
CA LEU A 291 -17.89 9.98 7.86
C LEU A 291 -16.39 9.86 8.21
N ASP A 292 -16.06 10.30 9.41
CA ASP A 292 -14.76 10.18 10.05
C ASP A 292 -14.86 9.16 11.20
N LEU A 293 -14.14 8.04 11.08
CA LEU A 293 -14.20 6.92 12.01
C LEU A 293 -13.08 6.93 13.06
N LYS A 294 -12.22 7.94 13.06
CA LYS A 294 -10.98 7.98 13.88
C LYS A 294 -11.24 7.68 15.37
N ASP A 295 -12.33 8.16 15.91
CA ASP A 295 -12.64 8.05 17.34
C ASP A 295 -13.58 6.87 17.69
N MET A 296 -13.99 6.06 16.71
CA MET A 296 -14.99 5.00 16.94
C MET A 296 -14.51 3.88 17.87
N PHE A 297 -13.24 3.47 17.77
CA PHE A 297 -12.71 2.42 18.63
C PHE A 297 -12.42 2.94 20.04
N ASN A 298 -12.75 2.12 21.02
CA ASN A 298 -12.49 2.40 22.43
C ASN A 298 -10.97 2.37 22.71
N ASN A 299 -10.59 2.89 23.87
CA ASN A 299 -9.21 2.85 24.31
C ASN A 299 -8.82 1.40 24.66
N PRO A 300 -7.83 0.79 23.98
CA PRO A 300 -7.43 -0.59 24.24
C PRO A 300 -6.74 -0.80 25.60
N LEU A 301 -6.35 0.27 26.30
CA LEU A 301 -5.72 0.20 27.63
C LEU A 301 -6.72 0.21 28.78
N GLU A 302 -8.01 0.43 28.50
CA GLU A 302 -9.07 0.49 29.51
C GLU A 302 -9.89 -0.80 29.54
N GLU A 303 -10.34 -1.20 30.71
CA GLU A 303 -11.26 -2.36 30.82
C GLU A 303 -12.66 -2.02 30.27
N PRO A 304 -13.34 -2.97 29.61
CA PRO A 304 -12.93 -4.37 29.34
C PRO A 304 -12.07 -4.53 28.07
N ASN A 305 -11.73 -3.47 27.37
CA ASN A 305 -11.07 -3.51 26.04
C ASN A 305 -9.63 -4.06 26.11
N ARG A 306 -9.00 -4.03 27.29
CA ARG A 306 -7.64 -4.55 27.49
C ARG A 306 -7.49 -6.02 27.09
N GLN A 307 -8.56 -6.80 27.14
CA GLN A 307 -8.57 -8.19 26.72
C GLN A 307 -8.36 -8.37 25.19
N SER A 308 -8.57 -7.32 24.40
CA SER A 308 -8.33 -7.31 22.95
C SER A 308 -6.88 -7.02 22.57
N LEU A 309 -6.04 -6.57 23.51
CA LEU A 309 -4.62 -6.29 23.24
C LEU A 309 -3.89 -7.54 22.75
N ILE A 310 -3.09 -7.36 21.70
CA ILE A 310 -2.23 -8.41 21.17
C ILE A 310 -0.93 -8.45 21.98
N PRO A 311 -0.48 -9.63 22.46
CA PRO A 311 0.70 -9.74 23.33
C PRO A 311 2.00 -9.62 22.50
N LEU A 312 2.35 -8.41 22.09
CA LEU A 312 3.49 -8.10 21.20
C LEU A 312 4.83 -8.57 21.76
N GLU A 313 4.94 -8.60 23.09
CA GLU A 313 6.15 -9.06 23.80
C GLU A 313 6.51 -10.52 23.53
N LYS A 314 5.56 -11.31 23.03
CA LYS A 314 5.78 -12.71 22.63
C LYS A 314 6.46 -12.83 21.27
N ALA A 315 6.39 -11.79 20.43
CA ALA A 315 7.01 -11.80 19.12
C ALA A 315 8.55 -11.86 19.24
N GLN A 316 9.18 -12.47 18.26
CA GLN A 316 10.63 -12.65 18.25
C GLN A 316 11.36 -11.68 17.32
N GLY A 317 10.73 -11.25 16.26
CA GLY A 317 11.32 -10.37 15.26
C GLY A 317 11.11 -8.88 15.54
N PRO A 318 11.90 -8.01 14.87
CA PRO A 318 11.69 -6.58 14.89
C PRO A 318 10.41 -6.17 14.16
N PHE A 319 9.92 -4.98 14.54
CA PHE A 319 8.76 -4.33 13.92
C PHE A 319 9.17 -3.04 13.22
N LEU A 320 8.54 -2.80 12.08
CA LEU A 320 8.48 -1.50 11.41
C LEU A 320 7.02 -1.04 11.35
N PHE A 321 6.72 0.07 12.04
CA PHE A 321 5.42 0.75 11.95
C PHE A 321 5.51 1.90 10.96
N ILE A 322 4.62 1.92 10.00
CA ILE A 322 4.42 2.99 9.02
C ILE A 322 3.11 3.67 9.36
N VAL A 323 3.17 4.93 9.75
CA VAL A 323 2.06 5.65 10.38
C VAL A 323 1.72 6.91 9.62
N GLY A 324 0.51 6.98 9.09
CA GLY A 324 -0.08 8.20 8.57
C GLY A 324 -0.64 9.03 9.73
N MET A 325 -0.12 10.26 9.89
CA MET A 325 -0.52 11.14 11.00
C MET A 325 -1.90 11.78 10.81
N ASP A 326 -2.41 11.75 9.58
CA ASP A 326 -3.74 12.22 9.22
C ASP A 326 -4.70 11.05 8.91
N ASP A 327 -4.50 9.93 9.58
CA ASP A 327 -5.39 8.76 9.49
C ASP A 327 -6.73 9.06 10.17
N HIS A 328 -7.83 8.98 9.40
CA HIS A 328 -9.19 9.19 9.84
C HIS A 328 -10.02 7.90 9.91
N ASN A 329 -9.40 6.74 9.69
CA ASN A 329 -10.05 5.46 9.90
C ASN A 329 -9.90 4.99 11.36
N TRP A 330 -8.72 5.22 11.97
CA TRP A 330 -8.44 5.00 13.39
C TRP A 330 -7.15 5.70 13.86
N LYS A 331 -6.82 5.56 15.14
CA LYS A 331 -5.70 6.27 15.80
C LYS A 331 -4.36 5.55 15.62
N SER A 332 -3.89 5.43 14.38
CA SER A 332 -2.67 4.68 14.05
C SER A 332 -1.42 5.16 14.81
N ASP A 333 -1.30 6.46 15.01
CA ASP A 333 -0.21 7.08 15.78
C ASP A 333 -0.23 6.68 17.26
N VAL A 334 -1.40 6.69 17.88
CA VAL A 334 -1.58 6.25 19.28
C VAL A 334 -1.26 4.77 19.41
N TYR A 335 -1.73 3.95 18.49
CA TYR A 335 -1.48 2.50 18.53
C TYR A 335 -0.01 2.15 18.37
N ALA A 336 0.70 2.83 17.47
CA ALA A 336 2.15 2.64 17.33
C ALA A 336 2.92 3.07 18.59
N HIS A 337 2.49 4.15 19.25
CA HIS A 337 3.06 4.58 20.52
C HIS A 337 2.84 3.55 21.64
N ILE A 338 1.60 3.05 21.78
CA ILE A 338 1.27 2.00 22.75
C ILE A 338 2.14 0.75 22.51
N ALA A 339 2.30 0.34 21.25
CA ALA A 339 3.15 -0.79 20.88
C ALA A 339 4.61 -0.58 21.32
N CYS A 340 5.16 0.61 21.08
CA CYS A 340 6.51 0.97 21.50
C CYS A 340 6.70 0.89 23.00
N GLU A 341 5.82 1.53 23.78
CA GLU A 341 5.89 1.50 25.24
C GLU A 341 5.73 0.08 25.81
N HIS A 342 4.79 -0.69 25.23
CA HIS A 342 4.55 -2.07 25.65
C HIS A 342 5.80 -2.96 25.45
N LEU A 343 6.42 -2.89 24.27
CA LEU A 343 7.63 -3.65 23.97
C LEU A 343 8.78 -3.25 24.90
N GLN A 344 9.00 -1.96 25.12
CA GLN A 344 10.06 -1.47 26.02
C GLN A 344 9.82 -1.89 27.48
N ALA A 345 8.57 -1.85 27.96
CA ALA A 345 8.21 -2.29 29.29
C ALA A 345 8.50 -3.79 29.54
N HIS A 346 8.53 -4.59 28.48
CA HIS A 346 8.86 -6.01 28.53
C HIS A 346 10.32 -6.32 28.13
N GLY A 347 11.19 -5.32 28.11
CA GLY A 347 12.61 -5.49 27.80
C GLY A 347 12.91 -5.89 26.36
N LYS A 348 11.97 -5.64 25.43
CA LYS A 348 12.17 -5.85 24.00
C LYS A 348 12.80 -4.62 23.36
N ASP A 349 13.41 -4.84 22.20
CA ASP A 349 13.96 -3.75 21.40
C ASP A 349 12.87 -2.77 20.98
N ARG A 350 13.23 -1.51 20.91
CA ARG A 350 12.34 -0.46 20.41
C ARG A 350 11.99 -0.73 18.95
N PRO A 351 10.69 -0.70 18.56
CA PRO A 351 10.32 -0.84 17.16
C PRO A 351 10.76 0.38 16.37
N GLN A 352 11.00 0.20 15.08
CA GLN A 352 11.15 1.31 14.16
C GLN A 352 9.76 1.87 13.85
N ILE A 353 9.57 3.17 14.01
CA ILE A 353 8.29 3.85 13.71
C ILE A 353 8.60 5.03 12.81
N ILE A 354 7.93 5.09 11.67
CA ILE A 354 8.02 6.21 10.73
C ILE A 354 6.67 6.92 10.69
N TYR A 355 6.66 8.17 11.14
CA TYR A 355 5.49 9.02 11.12
C TYR A 355 5.49 9.91 9.88
N TYR A 356 4.42 9.85 9.08
CA TYR A 356 4.24 10.66 7.88
C TYR A 356 3.19 11.74 8.13
N PRO A 357 3.60 13.02 8.24
CA PRO A 357 2.65 14.14 8.37
C PRO A 357 1.69 14.19 7.18
N GLN A 358 0.48 14.66 7.39
CA GLN A 358 -0.54 14.87 6.37
C GLN A 358 -0.80 13.64 5.47
N THR A 359 -0.61 12.46 6.00
CA THR A 359 -0.75 11.18 5.30
C THR A 359 -1.89 10.40 5.93
N GLY A 360 -2.82 9.94 5.11
CA GLY A 360 -4.02 9.23 5.55
C GLY A 360 -3.81 7.72 5.74
N HIS A 361 -4.93 7.01 5.84
CA HIS A 361 -4.96 5.59 6.20
C HIS A 361 -4.36 4.65 5.16
N CYS A 362 -4.63 4.88 3.86
CA CYS A 362 -4.26 3.94 2.80
C CYS A 362 -2.94 4.33 2.14
N ILE A 363 -1.83 3.82 2.67
CA ILE A 363 -0.49 4.02 2.10
C ILE A 363 -0.21 2.88 1.12
N ASP A 364 -0.48 3.13 -0.16
CA ASP A 364 -0.27 2.21 -1.28
C ASP A 364 1.18 2.25 -1.80
N PRO A 365 1.58 1.33 -2.71
CA PRO A 365 2.81 1.50 -3.48
C PRO A 365 2.88 2.86 -4.20
N PRO A 366 4.07 3.31 -4.62
CA PRO A 366 4.26 4.62 -5.25
C PRO A 366 3.33 4.88 -6.44
N TYR A 367 3.03 6.16 -6.65
CA TYR A 367 2.31 6.70 -7.81
C TYR A 367 0.83 6.35 -7.92
N PHE A 368 0.26 5.54 -7.01
CA PHE A 368 -1.19 5.47 -6.88
C PHE A 368 -1.75 6.81 -6.43
N PRO A 369 -2.87 7.27 -7.03
CA PRO A 369 -3.59 8.41 -6.48
C PRO A 369 -4.00 8.16 -5.04
N PRO A 370 -3.65 9.05 -4.08
CA PRO A 370 -4.02 8.86 -2.68
C PRO A 370 -5.54 8.79 -2.51
N PRO A 371 -6.06 7.71 -1.92
CA PRO A 371 -7.50 7.53 -1.76
C PRO A 371 -7.98 8.23 -0.48
N ILE A 372 -8.37 9.50 -0.61
CA ILE A 372 -8.76 10.36 0.53
C ILE A 372 -10.13 10.00 1.07
N ALA A 373 -11.07 9.64 0.20
CA ALA A 373 -12.43 9.23 0.58
C ALA A 373 -12.99 8.23 -0.44
N PHE A 374 -13.53 7.13 0.05
CA PHE A 374 -14.19 6.12 -0.78
C PHE A 374 -15.10 5.22 0.08
N VAL A 375 -15.91 4.37 -0.55
CA VAL A 375 -16.83 3.47 0.16
C VAL A 375 -16.05 2.42 0.94
N HIS A 376 -16.27 2.37 2.25
CA HIS A 376 -15.68 1.36 3.14
C HIS A 376 -16.40 0.04 3.02
N ALA A 377 -15.67 -1.05 2.76
CA ALA A 377 -16.25 -2.35 2.45
C ALA A 377 -17.12 -2.97 3.57
N VAL A 378 -16.83 -2.69 4.82
CA VAL A 378 -17.57 -3.20 5.99
C VAL A 378 -18.72 -2.25 6.38
N VAL A 379 -18.47 -0.94 6.35
CA VAL A 379 -19.45 0.09 6.76
C VAL A 379 -20.50 0.32 5.67
N GLY A 380 -20.13 0.19 4.41
CA GLY A 380 -21.02 0.42 3.27
C GLY A 380 -21.23 1.89 2.90
N GLU A 381 -20.60 2.81 3.61
CA GLU A 381 -20.71 4.26 3.44
C GLU A 381 -19.39 4.86 2.96
N VAL A 382 -19.44 6.07 2.42
CA VAL A 382 -18.24 6.83 2.07
C VAL A 382 -17.56 7.33 3.33
N ILE A 383 -16.33 6.88 3.53
CA ILE A 383 -15.51 7.23 4.70
C ILE A 383 -14.40 8.21 4.25
N PHE A 384 -14.09 9.14 5.12
CA PHE A 384 -12.92 9.99 4.99
C PHE A 384 -11.70 9.26 5.57
N TYR A 385 -10.71 8.97 4.72
CA TYR A 385 -9.49 8.27 5.12
C TYR A 385 -8.33 9.21 5.44
N GLY A 386 -8.48 10.49 5.11
CA GLY A 386 -7.49 11.53 5.36
C GLY A 386 -6.36 11.61 4.34
N GLY A 387 -5.46 12.53 4.60
CA GLY A 387 -4.27 12.80 3.80
C GLY A 387 -4.39 14.02 2.88
N GLU A 388 -3.26 14.72 2.72
CA GLU A 388 -3.06 15.72 1.69
C GLU A 388 -2.38 15.03 0.49
N PRO A 389 -2.88 15.17 -0.75
CA PRO A 389 -2.44 14.34 -1.89
C PRO A 389 -0.93 14.32 -2.13
N ARG A 390 -0.25 15.47 -2.08
CA ARG A 390 1.19 15.56 -2.32
C ARG A 390 2.00 14.90 -1.19
N ALA A 391 1.68 15.25 0.06
CA ALA A 391 2.36 14.69 1.23
C ALA A 391 2.17 13.17 1.30
N HIS A 392 0.95 12.71 1.03
CA HIS A 392 0.61 11.29 0.99
C HIS A 392 1.37 10.55 -0.13
N SER A 393 1.45 11.13 -1.33
CA SER A 393 2.22 10.55 -2.44
C SER A 393 3.72 10.42 -2.12
N ARG A 394 4.30 11.41 -1.45
CA ARG A 394 5.70 11.33 -0.98
C ARG A 394 5.88 10.26 0.10
N ALA A 395 4.91 10.12 1.00
CA ALA A 395 4.91 9.06 2.00
C ALA A 395 4.86 7.67 1.36
N GLN A 396 4.05 7.46 0.32
CA GLN A 396 4.01 6.20 -0.43
C GLN A 396 5.39 5.85 -1.00
N LEU A 397 6.09 6.81 -1.59
CA LEU A 397 7.41 6.59 -2.18
C LEU A 397 8.46 6.21 -1.12
N ASP A 398 8.55 6.97 -0.04
CA ASP A 398 9.50 6.71 1.06
C ASP A 398 9.17 5.40 1.79
N ALA A 399 7.90 5.16 2.10
CA ALA A 399 7.46 3.93 2.77
C ALA A 399 7.80 2.68 1.94
N TRP A 400 7.61 2.73 0.63
CA TRP A 400 7.93 1.62 -0.26
C TRP A 400 9.40 1.22 -0.23
N GLN A 401 10.30 2.19 -0.19
CA GLN A 401 11.74 1.95 -0.04
C GLN A 401 12.10 1.39 1.34
N ARG A 402 11.49 1.94 2.40
CA ARG A 402 11.74 1.49 3.78
C ARG A 402 11.26 0.06 4.03
N ILE A 403 10.11 -0.32 3.49
CA ILE A 403 9.60 -1.70 3.54
C ILE A 403 10.61 -2.67 2.95
N GLN A 404 11.08 -2.39 1.76
CA GLN A 404 12.05 -3.25 1.07
C GLN A 404 13.40 -3.32 1.82
N THR A 405 13.91 -2.18 2.29
CA THR A 405 15.15 -2.11 3.07
C THR A 405 15.03 -2.91 4.36
N PHE A 406 13.90 -2.80 5.08
CA PHE A 406 13.64 -3.53 6.31
C PHE A 406 13.63 -5.04 6.07
N PHE A 407 12.91 -5.52 5.07
CA PHE A 407 12.87 -6.95 4.75
C PHE A 407 14.22 -7.48 4.26
N ARG A 408 14.95 -6.74 3.42
CA ARG A 408 16.31 -7.16 3.00
C ARG A 408 17.24 -7.34 4.21
N LYS A 409 17.20 -6.40 5.15
CA LYS A 409 18.03 -6.46 6.36
C LYS A 409 17.74 -7.68 7.22
N TYR A 410 16.48 -8.01 7.43
CA TYR A 410 16.11 -9.03 8.42
C TYR A 410 15.80 -10.41 7.83
N LEU A 411 15.54 -10.53 6.53
CA LEU A 411 15.26 -11.82 5.89
C LEU A 411 16.47 -12.43 5.17
N ASN A 412 17.51 -11.67 4.87
CA ASN A 412 18.71 -12.18 4.19
C ASN A 412 19.74 -12.81 5.15
N GLY A 413 19.49 -12.82 6.45
CA GLY A 413 20.38 -13.44 7.43
C GLY A 413 21.54 -12.56 7.93
N GLU A 414 21.53 -11.28 7.62
CA GLU A 414 22.42 -10.28 8.25
C GLU A 414 21.88 -9.89 9.63
N HIS A 415 21.75 -10.86 10.54
CA HIS A 415 21.54 -10.54 11.93
C HIS A 415 22.87 -10.08 12.53
N PRO A 416 22.97 -8.88 13.14
CA PRO A 416 24.05 -8.62 14.07
C PRO A 416 23.95 -9.69 15.16
N ALA A 417 25.04 -10.39 15.38
CA ALA A 417 25.14 -11.43 16.42
C ALA A 417 24.54 -10.87 17.72
N ARG A 418 23.55 -11.56 18.28
CA ARG A 418 23.05 -11.26 19.63
C ARG A 418 24.29 -11.33 20.55
N HIS A 419 24.74 -10.19 21.05
CA HIS A 419 25.68 -10.18 22.18
C HIS A 419 24.94 -10.83 23.35
N SER A 420 25.20 -12.11 23.54
CA SER A 420 24.88 -12.79 24.80
C SER A 420 25.66 -12.04 25.88
N LYS A 421 25.01 -11.22 26.65
CA LYS A 421 25.53 -10.79 27.92
C LYS A 421 25.54 -12.01 28.80
N MET A 422 26.76 -12.57 29.06
CA MET A 422 27.05 -13.40 30.20
C MET A 422 26.89 -12.58 31.47
#